data_15028d8f4592876cf8497b4c93013862
#
_entry.id   15028d8f4592876cf8497b4c93013862
#
_cell.length_a   1.000
_cell.length_b   1.000
_cell.length_c   1.000
_cell.angle_alpha   90.00
_cell.angle_beta   90.00
_cell.angle_gamma   90.00
#
_symmetry.space_group_name_H-M   'P 1'
#
loop_
_entity.id
_entity.type
_entity.pdbx_description
1 polymer ?
#
loop_
_entity_poly.entity_id
_entity_poly.type
_entity_poly.pdbx_seq_one_letter_code
_entity_poly.pdbx_strand_id
1 'polypeptide(L)'
;MMHNLDKILEKILSQAQMDADRILESARQECDAIQRESEAREQSILEAARARAEREKEVAAQRATSTADMKQREILLAAKVGMLSRAFVEAENYLYALSKEDYCVFLAHLLADAAAKQVQTAQRLGEMCGEKEAADTDFQLLLNEKDQELGPLIIKAAKTFLRRMSPQLEKTKITLAQETVSIRGGLILRYGDIESNCSVETVVRGMRECMEETVINILFVPQDSKESK
;
A
#
# COMPACT_ATOMS: atom_id res chain seq x y z
N MET A 1 65.86 -64.24 -69.57
CA MET A 1 65.89 -62.95 -68.85
C MET A 1 64.47 -62.34 -68.73
N MET A 2 63.55 -62.52 -69.63
CA MET A 2 62.17 -61.87 -69.55
C MET A 2 61.35 -62.37 -68.35
N HIS A 3 61.42 -63.63 -67.93
CA HIS A 3 60.63 -64.21 -66.85
C HIS A 3 60.91 -63.57 -65.45
N ASN A 4 62.09 -62.97 -65.24
CA ASN A 4 62.39 -62.26 -63.96
C ASN A 4 61.83 -60.84 -63.90
N LEU A 5 61.69 -60.22 -65.08
CA LEU A 5 61.13 -58.88 -65.18
C LEU A 5 59.64 -58.85 -64.89
N ASP A 6 58.94 -59.87 -65.45
CA ASP A 6 57.48 -60.02 -65.23
C ASP A 6 57.16 -60.31 -63.78
N LYS A 7 57.94 -61.07 -63.06
CA LYS A 7 57.78 -61.32 -61.62
C LYS A 7 58.05 -60.11 -60.79
N ILE A 8 58.97 -59.28 -61.19
CA ILE A 8 59.23 -58.01 -60.48
C ILE A 8 58.07 -56.96 -60.68
N LEU A 9 57.53 -56.90 -61.89
CA LEU A 9 56.42 -56.04 -62.27
C LEU A 9 55.14 -56.48 -61.52
N GLU A 10 54.87 -57.85 -61.48
CA GLU A 10 53.76 -58.39 -60.75
C GLU A 10 53.85 -58.12 -59.25
N LYS A 11 55.03 -58.16 -58.64
CA LYS A 11 55.27 -57.87 -57.25
C LYS A 11 55.08 -56.36 -56.93
N ILE A 12 55.53 -55.47 -57.82
CA ILE A 12 55.32 -54.01 -57.69
C ILE A 12 53.83 -53.65 -57.79
N LEU A 13 53.10 -54.26 -58.76
CA LEU A 13 51.67 -54.07 -58.93
C LEU A 13 50.87 -54.56 -57.71
N SER A 14 51.24 -55.79 -57.23
CA SER A 14 50.61 -56.34 -56.00
C SER A 14 50.90 -55.51 -54.80
N GLN A 15 52.10 -54.98 -54.61
CA GLN A 15 52.44 -54.10 -53.51
C GLN A 15 51.71 -52.79 -53.62
N ALA A 16 51.61 -52.16 -54.78
CA ALA A 16 50.87 -50.93 -55.00
C ALA A 16 49.35 -51.12 -54.72
N GLN A 17 48.80 -52.26 -55.12
CA GLN A 17 47.41 -52.59 -54.80
C GLN A 17 47.16 -52.76 -53.29
N MET A 18 48.05 -53.42 -52.55
CA MET A 18 47.97 -53.59 -51.11
C MET A 18 48.08 -52.22 -50.37
N ASP A 19 48.96 -51.36 -50.86
CA ASP A 19 49.13 -50.02 -50.31
C ASP A 19 47.89 -49.10 -50.57
N ALA A 20 47.31 -49.20 -51.78
CA ALA A 20 46.05 -48.54 -52.11
C ALA A 20 44.88 -49.03 -51.23
N ASP A 21 44.73 -50.34 -51.08
CA ASP A 21 43.71 -50.92 -50.24
C ASP A 21 43.85 -50.49 -48.76
N ARG A 22 45.10 -50.45 -48.28
CA ARG A 22 45.37 -50.00 -46.90
C ARG A 22 45.02 -48.48 -46.69
N ILE A 23 45.31 -47.64 -47.67
CA ILE A 23 44.96 -46.24 -47.63
C ILE A 23 43.43 -46.08 -47.64
N LEU A 24 42.72 -46.81 -48.52
CA LEU A 24 41.25 -46.76 -48.56
C LEU A 24 40.59 -47.26 -47.26
N GLU A 25 41.12 -48.30 -46.66
CA GLU A 25 40.63 -48.83 -45.39
C GLU A 25 40.87 -47.85 -44.26
N SER A 26 42.08 -47.18 -44.18
CA SER A 26 42.34 -46.18 -43.21
C SER A 26 41.38 -44.96 -43.37
N ALA A 27 41.18 -44.53 -44.63
CA ALA A 27 40.27 -43.38 -44.90
C ALA A 27 38.79 -43.73 -44.51
N ARG A 28 38.35 -44.96 -44.73
CA ARG A 28 37.01 -45.42 -44.29
C ARG A 28 36.89 -45.36 -42.74
N GLN A 29 37.91 -45.90 -42.05
CA GLN A 29 37.92 -45.88 -40.58
C GLN A 29 37.91 -44.46 -40.02
N GLU A 30 38.64 -43.55 -40.65
CA GLU A 30 38.61 -42.15 -40.28
C GLU A 30 37.24 -41.48 -40.52
N CYS A 31 36.60 -41.76 -41.67
CA CYS A 31 35.25 -41.27 -41.96
C CYS A 31 34.22 -41.80 -40.94
N ASP A 32 34.28 -43.11 -40.63
CA ASP A 32 33.40 -43.71 -39.62
C ASP A 32 33.62 -43.11 -38.22
N ALA A 33 34.85 -42.80 -37.86
CA ALA A 33 35.18 -42.15 -36.60
C ALA A 33 34.62 -40.74 -36.53
N ILE A 34 34.79 -39.93 -37.58
CA ILE A 34 34.25 -38.57 -37.68
C ILE A 34 32.71 -38.59 -37.62
N GLN A 35 32.08 -39.55 -38.33
CA GLN A 35 30.63 -39.67 -38.31
C GLN A 35 30.11 -40.00 -36.90
N ARG A 36 30.69 -40.96 -36.21
CA ARG A 36 30.32 -41.34 -34.83
C ARG A 36 30.51 -40.17 -33.86
N GLU A 37 31.63 -39.43 -34.00
CA GLU A 37 31.87 -38.26 -33.17
C GLU A 37 30.84 -37.14 -33.43
N SER A 38 30.49 -36.91 -34.71
CA SER A 38 29.47 -35.95 -35.09
C SER A 38 28.08 -36.29 -34.53
N GLU A 39 27.66 -37.56 -34.67
CA GLU A 39 26.41 -38.08 -34.13
C GLU A 39 26.36 -37.93 -32.59
N ALA A 40 27.46 -38.25 -31.89
CA ALA A 40 27.55 -38.10 -30.44
C ALA A 40 27.46 -36.62 -30.02
N ARG A 41 28.11 -35.71 -30.76
CA ARG A 41 28.00 -34.26 -30.51
C ARG A 41 26.58 -33.75 -30.73
N GLU A 42 25.93 -34.17 -31.82
CA GLU A 42 24.56 -33.80 -32.11
C GLU A 42 23.61 -34.23 -30.97
N GLN A 43 23.70 -35.46 -30.51
CA GLN A 43 22.91 -35.99 -29.40
C GLN A 43 23.15 -35.14 -28.12
N SER A 44 24.38 -34.85 -27.78
CA SER A 44 24.75 -34.04 -26.62
C SER A 44 24.16 -32.63 -26.69
N ILE A 45 24.21 -32.00 -27.87
CA ILE A 45 23.61 -30.67 -28.08
C ILE A 45 22.10 -30.70 -27.93
N LEU A 46 21.44 -31.73 -28.52
CA LEU A 46 19.98 -31.87 -28.39
C LEU A 46 19.53 -32.12 -26.94
N GLU A 47 20.25 -32.97 -26.22
CA GLU A 47 19.96 -33.24 -24.80
C GLU A 47 20.15 -31.99 -23.94
N ALA A 48 21.24 -31.25 -24.15
CA ALA A 48 21.51 -30.00 -23.45
C ALA A 48 20.42 -28.92 -23.75
N ALA A 49 20.01 -28.84 -25.03
CA ALA A 49 18.96 -27.91 -25.44
C ALA A 49 17.58 -28.25 -24.80
N ARG A 50 17.24 -29.57 -24.81
CA ARG A 50 16.00 -30.03 -24.15
C ARG A 50 16.01 -29.78 -22.66
N ALA A 51 17.11 -30.05 -21.96
CA ALA A 51 17.25 -29.81 -20.53
C ALA A 51 17.20 -28.32 -20.19
N ARG A 52 17.72 -27.48 -21.07
CA ARG A 52 17.62 -26.01 -20.92
C ARG A 52 16.18 -25.52 -21.12
N ALA A 53 15.52 -25.99 -22.19
CA ALA A 53 14.14 -25.62 -22.48
C ALA A 53 13.17 -26.01 -21.34
N GLU A 54 13.34 -27.20 -20.75
CA GLU A 54 12.49 -27.63 -19.62
C GLU A 54 12.73 -26.77 -18.37
N ARG A 55 13.99 -26.43 -18.05
CA ARG A 55 14.30 -25.51 -16.96
C ARG A 55 13.71 -24.12 -17.20
N GLU A 56 13.83 -23.57 -18.40
CA GLU A 56 13.26 -22.26 -18.74
C GLU A 56 11.74 -22.27 -18.64
N LYS A 57 11.09 -23.36 -19.08
CA LYS A 57 9.63 -23.56 -18.95
C LYS A 57 9.20 -23.60 -17.49
N GLU A 58 9.91 -24.32 -16.63
CA GLU A 58 9.61 -24.41 -15.20
C GLU A 58 9.74 -23.04 -14.52
N VAL A 59 10.83 -22.31 -14.78
CA VAL A 59 11.04 -20.96 -14.26
C VAL A 59 9.96 -19.98 -14.77
N ALA A 60 9.58 -20.09 -16.04
CA ALA A 60 8.51 -19.26 -16.59
C ALA A 60 7.15 -19.55 -15.94
N ALA A 61 6.84 -20.82 -15.70
CA ALA A 61 5.61 -21.24 -15.01
C ALA A 61 5.57 -20.71 -13.57
N GLN A 62 6.67 -20.84 -12.82
CA GLN A 62 6.77 -20.32 -11.45
C GLN A 62 6.61 -18.80 -11.41
N ARG A 63 7.25 -18.07 -12.33
CA ARG A 63 7.08 -16.61 -12.44
C ARG A 63 5.65 -16.22 -12.76
N ALA A 64 4.99 -16.92 -13.67
CA ALA A 64 3.61 -16.67 -14.03
C ALA A 64 2.66 -16.85 -12.83
N THR A 65 2.84 -17.94 -12.07
CA THR A 65 2.07 -18.20 -10.84
C THR A 65 2.29 -17.11 -9.80
N SER A 66 3.54 -16.77 -9.49
CA SER A 66 3.85 -15.71 -8.53
C SER A 66 3.26 -14.36 -8.95
N THR A 67 3.31 -14.04 -10.25
CA THR A 67 2.74 -12.79 -10.77
C THR A 67 1.21 -12.79 -10.65
N ALA A 68 0.56 -13.92 -10.92
CA ALA A 68 -0.88 -14.07 -10.77
C ALA A 68 -1.31 -13.90 -9.30
N ASP A 69 -0.60 -14.53 -8.37
CA ASP A 69 -0.85 -14.41 -6.93
C ASP A 69 -0.68 -12.96 -6.44
N MET A 70 0.37 -12.27 -6.90
CA MET A 70 0.56 -10.85 -6.59
C MET A 70 -0.60 -10.00 -7.09
N LYS A 71 -1.01 -10.18 -8.35
CA LYS A 71 -2.14 -9.44 -8.93
C LYS A 71 -3.46 -9.72 -8.22
N GLN A 72 -3.70 -10.96 -7.84
CA GLN A 72 -4.88 -11.31 -7.05
C GLN A 72 -4.92 -10.57 -5.71
N ARG A 73 -3.79 -10.54 -5.00
CA ARG A 73 -3.68 -9.81 -3.73
C ARG A 73 -3.84 -8.30 -3.92
N GLU A 74 -3.26 -7.74 -4.97
CA GLU A 74 -3.39 -6.32 -5.32
C GLU A 74 -4.85 -5.92 -5.57
N ILE A 75 -5.57 -6.70 -6.38
CA ILE A 75 -7.00 -6.46 -6.68
C ILE A 75 -7.83 -6.53 -5.40
N LEU A 76 -7.58 -7.55 -4.57
CA LEU A 76 -8.31 -7.73 -3.31
C LEU A 76 -8.03 -6.56 -2.34
N LEU A 77 -6.78 -6.13 -2.22
CA LEU A 77 -6.39 -5.00 -1.39
C LEU A 77 -7.01 -3.69 -1.90
N ALA A 78 -6.94 -3.44 -3.20
CA ALA A 78 -7.56 -2.25 -3.80
C ALA A 78 -9.08 -2.21 -3.54
N ALA A 79 -9.77 -3.35 -3.65
CA ALA A 79 -11.19 -3.45 -3.33
C ALA A 79 -11.47 -3.14 -1.84
N LYS A 80 -10.68 -3.69 -0.93
CA LYS A 80 -10.81 -3.42 0.51
C LYS A 80 -10.57 -1.95 0.85
N VAL A 81 -9.52 -1.34 0.31
CA VAL A 81 -9.23 0.09 0.48
C VAL A 81 -10.35 0.96 -0.10
N GLY A 82 -10.90 0.58 -1.24
CA GLY A 82 -12.05 1.26 -1.84
C GLY A 82 -13.30 1.20 -0.97
N MET A 83 -13.61 0.05 -0.36
CA MET A 83 -14.75 -0.09 0.56
C MET A 83 -14.53 0.73 1.83
N LEU A 84 -13.34 0.69 2.41
CA LEU A 84 -12.98 1.48 3.58
C LEU A 84 -13.14 2.98 3.31
N SER A 85 -12.62 3.47 2.17
CA SER A 85 -12.75 4.87 1.79
C SER A 85 -14.21 5.30 1.62
N ARG A 86 -15.05 4.44 1.04
CA ARG A 86 -16.50 4.69 0.93
C ARG A 86 -17.16 4.80 2.29
N ALA A 87 -16.80 3.96 3.26
CA ALA A 87 -17.36 4.01 4.60
C ALA A 87 -17.10 5.38 5.28
N PHE A 88 -15.89 5.93 5.13
CA PHE A 88 -15.57 7.26 5.68
C PHE A 88 -16.26 8.39 4.92
N VAL A 89 -16.40 8.29 3.59
CA VAL A 89 -17.18 9.26 2.80
C VAL A 89 -18.65 9.26 3.21
N GLU A 90 -19.23 8.09 3.43
CA GLU A 90 -20.61 7.99 3.91
C GLU A 90 -20.77 8.50 5.33
N ALA A 91 -19.79 8.28 6.21
CA ALA A 91 -19.78 8.88 7.54
C ALA A 91 -19.74 10.43 7.48
N GLU A 92 -18.95 10.99 6.58
CA GLU A 92 -18.90 12.44 6.34
C GLU A 92 -20.26 12.96 5.84
N ASN A 93 -20.83 12.29 4.84
CA ASN A 93 -22.16 12.65 4.30
C ASN A 93 -23.25 12.55 5.38
N TYR A 94 -23.17 11.54 6.25
CA TYR A 94 -24.10 11.39 7.36
C TYR A 94 -24.05 12.58 8.33
N LEU A 95 -22.85 13.07 8.66
CA LEU A 95 -22.68 14.24 9.51
C LEU A 95 -23.29 15.52 8.90
N TYR A 96 -23.19 15.69 7.58
CA TYR A 96 -23.86 16.80 6.88
C TYR A 96 -25.37 16.64 6.76
N ALA A 97 -25.87 15.43 6.84
CA ALA A 97 -27.31 15.12 6.75
C ALA A 97 -28.02 15.10 8.11
N LEU A 98 -27.31 15.37 9.21
CA LEU A 98 -27.91 15.44 10.56
C LEU A 98 -29.01 16.49 10.64
N SER A 99 -29.95 16.28 11.54
CA SER A 99 -30.94 17.30 11.91
C SER A 99 -30.22 18.54 12.47
N LYS A 100 -30.84 19.74 12.37
CA LYS A 100 -30.22 20.95 12.93
C LYS A 100 -29.89 20.81 14.42
N GLU A 101 -30.75 20.15 15.16
CA GLU A 101 -30.59 19.88 16.59
C GLU A 101 -29.38 19.01 16.86
N ASP A 102 -29.29 17.85 16.18
CA ASP A 102 -28.20 16.90 16.35
C ASP A 102 -26.87 17.48 15.86
N TYR A 103 -26.90 18.24 14.76
CA TYR A 103 -25.71 18.94 14.26
C TYR A 103 -25.22 19.99 15.24
N CYS A 104 -26.11 20.78 15.87
CA CYS A 104 -25.73 21.69 16.94
C CYS A 104 -25.09 20.99 18.13
N VAL A 105 -25.62 19.84 18.54
CA VAL A 105 -25.04 19.04 19.63
C VAL A 105 -23.67 18.51 19.24
N PHE A 106 -23.52 18.01 18.02
CA PHE A 106 -22.24 17.55 17.48
C PHE A 106 -21.20 18.68 17.50
N LEU A 107 -21.53 19.87 16.96
CA LEU A 107 -20.63 21.02 16.95
C LEU A 107 -20.29 21.52 18.37
N ALA A 108 -21.24 21.45 19.28
CA ALA A 108 -21.02 21.84 20.67
C ALA A 108 -20.04 20.88 21.40
N HIS A 109 -20.13 19.58 21.14
CA HIS A 109 -19.14 18.63 21.65
C HIS A 109 -17.77 18.88 21.07
N LEU A 110 -17.70 19.09 19.76
CA LEU A 110 -16.45 19.35 19.05
C LEU A 110 -15.77 20.62 19.55
N LEU A 111 -16.56 21.69 19.77
CA LEU A 111 -16.08 22.93 20.35
C LEU A 111 -15.55 22.73 21.78
N ALA A 112 -16.29 21.98 22.61
CA ALA A 112 -15.89 21.70 23.99
C ALA A 112 -14.58 20.89 24.04
N ASP A 113 -14.44 19.87 23.23
CA ASP A 113 -13.23 19.05 23.13
C ASP A 113 -12.02 19.86 22.64
N ALA A 114 -12.21 20.70 21.60
CA ALA A 114 -11.17 21.55 21.08
C ALA A 114 -10.69 22.58 22.12
N ALA A 115 -11.62 23.26 22.78
CA ALA A 115 -11.31 24.22 23.85
C ALA A 115 -10.60 23.57 25.04
N ALA A 116 -11.07 22.39 25.48
CA ALA A 116 -10.44 21.66 26.58
C ALA A 116 -8.99 21.24 26.24
N LYS A 117 -8.74 20.75 25.04
CA LYS A 117 -7.39 20.38 24.56
C LYS A 117 -6.46 21.59 24.52
N GLN A 118 -6.95 22.72 24.02
CA GLN A 118 -6.16 23.96 23.96
C GLN A 118 -5.80 24.48 25.37
N VAL A 119 -6.75 24.48 26.29
CA VAL A 119 -6.48 24.88 27.69
C VAL A 119 -5.44 23.94 28.33
N GLN A 120 -5.58 22.64 28.15
CA GLN A 120 -4.60 21.68 28.66
C GLN A 120 -3.20 21.87 28.05
N THR A 121 -3.14 22.17 26.77
CA THR A 121 -1.87 22.44 26.08
C THR A 121 -1.24 23.72 26.59
N ALA A 122 -2.02 24.78 26.74
CA ALA A 122 -1.54 26.04 27.28
C ALA A 122 -1.05 25.93 28.74
N GLN A 123 -1.76 25.14 29.56
CA GLN A 123 -1.32 24.87 30.95
C GLN A 123 0.02 24.10 30.97
N ARG A 124 0.18 23.08 30.16
CA ARG A 124 1.43 22.33 30.07
C ARG A 124 2.60 23.19 29.59
N LEU A 125 2.37 24.05 28.62
CA LEU A 125 3.39 24.97 28.15
C LEU A 125 3.74 26.02 29.21
N GLY A 126 2.76 26.59 29.92
CA GLY A 126 2.99 27.49 31.04
C GLY A 126 3.81 26.84 32.17
N GLU A 127 3.48 25.61 32.55
CA GLU A 127 4.26 24.84 33.52
C GLU A 127 5.72 24.61 33.08
N MET A 128 5.95 24.33 31.79
CA MET A 128 7.30 24.17 31.25
C MET A 128 8.09 25.48 31.18
N CYS A 129 7.43 26.60 30.93
CA CYS A 129 8.06 27.92 30.85
C CYS A 129 8.19 28.60 32.23
N GLY A 130 7.61 28.06 33.29
CA GLY A 130 7.62 28.63 34.64
C GLY A 130 6.66 29.82 34.82
N GLU A 131 5.76 30.03 33.86
CA GLU A 131 4.72 31.06 33.91
C GLU A 131 3.51 30.51 34.66
N LYS A 132 3.19 31.14 35.84
CA LYS A 132 2.03 30.75 36.65
C LYS A 132 0.75 31.50 36.31
N GLU A 133 0.78 32.36 35.30
CA GLU A 133 -0.45 33.08 34.89
C GLU A 133 -1.36 32.12 34.12
N ALA A 134 -2.59 32.00 34.59
CA ALA A 134 -3.65 31.29 33.88
C ALA A 134 -3.79 31.95 32.50
N ALA A 135 -3.48 31.18 31.46
CA ALA A 135 -3.63 31.62 30.08
C ALA A 135 -5.02 32.22 29.91
N ASP A 136 -5.07 33.45 29.41
CA ASP A 136 -6.33 34.16 29.15
C ASP A 136 -7.14 33.29 28.17
N THR A 137 -8.25 32.70 28.62
CA THR A 137 -8.97 31.66 27.90
C THR A 137 -10.06 32.28 27.01
N ASP A 138 -9.69 33.29 26.21
CA ASP A 138 -10.59 33.93 25.26
C ASP A 138 -10.51 33.20 23.90
N PHE A 139 -11.57 32.47 23.59
CA PHE A 139 -11.71 31.76 22.33
C PHE A 139 -12.67 32.47 21.38
N GLN A 140 -12.35 32.47 20.11
CA GLN A 140 -13.24 32.91 19.04
C GLN A 140 -13.69 31.69 18.21
N LEU A 141 -15.01 31.51 18.13
CA LEU A 141 -15.64 30.51 17.29
C LEU A 141 -15.90 31.10 15.91
N LEU A 142 -15.33 30.49 14.88
CA LEU A 142 -15.57 30.82 13.48
C LEU A 142 -16.39 29.70 12.85
N LEU A 143 -17.44 30.10 12.15
CA LEU A 143 -18.36 29.21 11.44
C LEU A 143 -18.46 29.60 9.98
N ASN A 144 -19.00 28.71 9.15
CA ASN A 144 -19.40 29.09 7.80
C ASN A 144 -20.63 29.98 7.80
N GLU A 145 -20.95 30.61 6.69
CA GLU A 145 -22.07 31.54 6.55
C GLU A 145 -23.43 30.88 6.89
N LYS A 146 -23.61 29.60 6.59
CA LYS A 146 -24.87 28.87 6.84
C LYS A 146 -25.09 28.54 8.32
N ASP A 147 -24.00 28.29 9.05
CA ASP A 147 -24.04 27.83 10.44
C ASP A 147 -23.90 29.01 11.44
N GLN A 148 -23.66 30.23 10.94
CA GLN A 148 -23.47 31.43 11.75
C GLN A 148 -24.64 31.70 12.70
N GLU A 149 -25.88 31.47 12.25
CA GLU A 149 -27.09 31.64 13.07
C GLU A 149 -27.15 30.65 14.25
N LEU A 150 -26.49 29.47 14.12
CA LEU A 150 -26.45 28.46 15.17
C LEU A 150 -25.39 28.73 16.23
N GLY A 151 -24.47 29.67 15.98
CA GLY A 151 -23.35 29.98 16.87
C GLY A 151 -23.71 30.20 18.35
N PRO A 152 -24.71 31.02 18.68
CA PRO A 152 -25.13 31.22 20.08
C PRO A 152 -25.63 29.95 20.78
N LEU A 153 -26.33 29.09 20.04
CA LEU A 153 -26.83 27.80 20.55
C LEU A 153 -25.68 26.80 20.78
N ILE A 154 -24.74 26.73 19.84
CA ILE A 154 -23.54 25.89 19.92
C ILE A 154 -22.71 26.31 21.15
N ILE A 155 -22.45 27.60 21.34
CA ILE A 155 -21.68 28.13 22.48
C ILE A 155 -22.37 27.78 23.80
N LYS A 156 -23.70 27.97 23.89
CA LYS A 156 -24.47 27.66 25.10
C LYS A 156 -24.39 26.16 25.44
N ALA A 157 -24.55 25.29 24.45
CA ALA A 157 -24.44 23.84 24.63
C ALA A 157 -23.01 23.41 24.99
N ALA A 158 -21.99 23.97 24.32
CA ALA A 158 -20.58 23.69 24.59
C ALA A 158 -20.17 24.06 26.03
N LYS A 159 -20.66 25.18 26.56
CA LYS A 159 -20.43 25.57 27.97
C LYS A 159 -21.00 24.53 28.94
N THR A 160 -22.12 23.90 28.61
CA THR A 160 -22.69 22.84 29.44
C THR A 160 -21.81 21.60 29.44
N PHE A 161 -21.22 21.25 28.29
CA PHE A 161 -20.28 20.12 28.18
C PHE A 161 -18.95 20.42 28.88
N LEU A 162 -18.38 21.64 28.71
CA LEU A 162 -17.16 22.06 29.38
C LEU A 162 -17.29 21.99 30.91
N ARG A 163 -18.43 22.42 31.47
CA ARG A 163 -18.71 22.32 32.90
C ARG A 163 -18.74 20.88 33.41
N ARG A 164 -19.23 19.94 32.57
CA ARG A 164 -19.25 18.52 32.92
C ARG A 164 -17.85 17.88 32.83
N MET A 165 -17.01 18.35 31.91
CA MET A 165 -15.65 17.82 31.73
C MET A 165 -14.71 18.28 32.87
N SER A 166 -14.73 19.55 33.24
CA SER A 166 -13.96 20.10 34.35
C SER A 166 -14.53 21.44 34.83
N PRO A 167 -14.70 21.63 36.16
CA PRO A 167 -15.12 22.93 36.73
C PRO A 167 -14.18 24.09 36.38
N GLN A 168 -12.89 23.80 36.12
CA GLN A 168 -11.91 24.84 35.76
C GLN A 168 -12.19 25.43 34.37
N LEU A 169 -12.81 24.64 33.46
CA LEU A 169 -13.17 25.05 32.10
C LEU A 169 -14.45 25.93 32.05
N GLU A 170 -15.19 26.07 33.18
CA GLU A 170 -16.39 26.91 33.25
C GLU A 170 -16.09 28.38 32.99
N LYS A 171 -14.88 28.84 33.33
CA LYS A 171 -14.45 30.23 33.16
C LYS A 171 -14.02 30.55 31.72
N THR A 172 -14.00 29.57 30.84
CA THR A 172 -13.61 29.75 29.45
C THR A 172 -14.56 30.66 28.73
N LYS A 173 -14.05 31.79 28.21
CA LYS A 173 -14.81 32.72 27.43
C LYS A 173 -14.77 32.36 25.96
N ILE A 174 -15.94 32.06 25.40
CA ILE A 174 -16.10 31.73 23.99
C ILE A 174 -17.00 32.76 23.36
N THR A 175 -16.51 33.42 22.32
CA THR A 175 -17.23 34.46 21.56
C THR A 175 -17.41 34.00 20.11
N LEU A 176 -18.53 34.37 19.51
CA LEU A 176 -18.75 34.12 18.07
C LEU A 176 -18.04 35.24 17.28
N ALA A 177 -17.19 34.87 16.33
CA ALA A 177 -16.57 35.80 15.41
C ALA A 177 -17.60 36.35 14.41
N GLN A 178 -17.44 37.61 14.00
CA GLN A 178 -18.28 38.20 12.94
C GLN A 178 -17.86 37.75 11.55
N GLU A 179 -16.60 37.40 11.38
CA GLU A 179 -16.06 36.83 10.13
C GLU A 179 -16.48 35.36 9.95
N THR A 180 -16.75 34.98 8.72
CA THR A 180 -17.11 33.63 8.35
C THR A 180 -15.95 32.97 7.64
N VAL A 181 -15.91 31.62 7.70
CA VAL A 181 -14.86 30.82 7.08
C VAL A 181 -15.44 29.95 5.93
N SER A 182 -14.63 29.74 4.91
CA SER A 182 -15.05 28.93 3.73
C SER A 182 -14.80 27.45 4.00
N ILE A 183 -15.62 26.85 4.88
CA ILE A 183 -15.67 25.40 5.14
C ILE A 183 -17.07 24.89 4.80
N ARG A 184 -17.17 23.61 4.43
CA ARG A 184 -18.47 22.98 4.10
C ARG A 184 -19.34 22.81 5.35
N GLY A 185 -18.69 22.51 6.50
CA GLY A 185 -19.31 22.36 7.80
C GLY A 185 -18.28 22.11 8.89
N GLY A 186 -18.71 22.14 10.15
CA GLY A 186 -17.80 22.11 11.28
C GLY A 186 -17.52 23.51 11.83
N LEU A 187 -16.38 23.70 12.49
CA LEU A 187 -15.99 24.96 13.10
C LEU A 187 -14.47 25.14 13.06
N ILE A 188 -14.04 26.41 13.21
CA ILE A 188 -12.65 26.75 13.53
C ILE A 188 -12.65 27.46 14.88
N LEU A 189 -11.74 27.02 15.75
CA LEU A 189 -11.53 27.66 17.06
C LEU A 189 -10.23 28.42 17.04
N ARG A 190 -10.29 29.75 17.22
CA ARG A 190 -9.13 30.61 17.30
C ARG A 190 -8.83 30.95 18.74
N TYR A 191 -7.57 30.87 19.11
CA TYR A 191 -7.03 31.24 20.41
C TYR A 191 -5.72 32.01 20.22
N GLY A 192 -5.76 33.32 20.42
CA GLY A 192 -4.65 34.19 20.05
C GLY A 192 -4.28 34.01 18.56
N ASP A 193 -3.02 33.68 18.31
CA ASP A 193 -2.51 33.40 16.95
C ASP A 193 -2.66 31.95 16.50
N ILE A 194 -3.28 31.08 17.32
CA ILE A 194 -3.45 29.66 17.04
C ILE A 194 -4.88 29.39 16.57
N GLU A 195 -5.00 28.72 15.43
CA GLU A 195 -6.28 28.22 14.92
C GLU A 195 -6.33 26.71 14.94
N SER A 196 -7.39 26.17 15.54
CA SER A 196 -7.71 24.76 15.52
C SER A 196 -8.80 24.51 14.50
N ASN A 197 -8.44 23.88 13.39
CA ASN A 197 -9.39 23.47 12.34
C ASN A 197 -10.14 22.22 12.78
N CYS A 198 -11.41 22.38 13.08
CA CYS A 198 -12.36 21.34 13.43
C CYS A 198 -13.47 21.23 12.36
N SER A 199 -13.12 21.42 11.07
CA SER A 199 -14.06 21.11 9.99
C SER A 199 -14.40 19.61 9.98
N VAL A 200 -15.59 19.27 9.46
CA VAL A 200 -16.07 17.88 9.41
C VAL A 200 -15.05 17.00 8.67
N GLU A 201 -14.49 17.48 7.57
CA GLU A 201 -13.46 16.76 6.80
C GLU A 201 -12.20 16.48 7.64
N THR A 202 -11.76 17.46 8.45
CA THR A 202 -10.57 17.30 9.30
C THR A 202 -10.84 16.32 10.43
N VAL A 203 -12.03 16.37 11.03
CA VAL A 203 -12.47 15.45 12.09
C VAL A 203 -12.54 14.03 11.55
N VAL A 204 -13.22 13.82 10.41
CA VAL A 204 -13.34 12.48 9.79
C VAL A 204 -11.97 11.95 9.38
N ARG A 205 -11.05 12.78 8.89
CA ARG A 205 -9.67 12.38 8.59
C ARG A 205 -8.93 11.91 9.85
N GLY A 206 -9.03 12.64 10.95
CA GLY A 206 -8.42 12.22 12.23
C GLY A 206 -9.05 10.94 12.78
N MET A 207 -10.38 10.81 12.66
CA MET A 207 -11.07 9.57 13.03
C MET A 207 -10.65 8.38 12.17
N ARG A 208 -10.37 8.58 10.89
CA ARG A 208 -9.88 7.52 10.01
C ARG A 208 -8.58 6.93 10.54
N GLU A 209 -7.62 7.76 10.93
CA GLU A 209 -6.33 7.30 11.47
C GLU A 209 -6.49 6.45 12.74
N CYS A 210 -7.45 6.80 13.60
CA CYS A 210 -7.69 6.08 14.86
C CYS A 210 -8.59 4.85 14.71
N MET A 211 -9.53 4.85 13.75
CA MET A 211 -10.58 3.85 13.65
C MET A 211 -10.44 2.90 12.46
N GLU A 212 -9.43 3.09 11.61
CA GLU A 212 -9.24 2.30 10.39
C GLU A 212 -9.23 0.79 10.69
N GLU A 213 -8.49 0.36 11.71
CA GLU A 213 -8.42 -1.04 12.12
C GLU A 213 -9.78 -1.57 12.59
N THR A 214 -10.51 -0.77 13.36
CA THR A 214 -11.85 -1.15 13.87
C THR A 214 -12.83 -1.32 12.71
N VAL A 215 -12.82 -0.39 11.75
CA VAL A 215 -13.69 -0.44 10.57
C VAL A 215 -13.34 -1.64 9.67
N ILE A 216 -12.03 -1.92 9.48
CA ILE A 216 -11.57 -3.11 8.76
C ILE A 216 -12.10 -4.39 9.42
N ASN A 217 -12.01 -4.48 10.74
CA ASN A 217 -12.51 -5.64 11.48
C ASN A 217 -14.02 -5.81 11.35
N ILE A 218 -14.80 -4.72 11.34
CA ILE A 218 -16.25 -4.76 11.14
C ILE A 218 -16.59 -5.19 9.71
N LEU A 219 -15.90 -4.65 8.70
CA LEU A 219 -16.21 -4.89 7.29
C LEU A 219 -15.75 -6.25 6.76
N PHE A 220 -14.63 -6.78 7.27
CA PHE A 220 -13.94 -7.91 6.62
C PHE A 220 -13.69 -9.12 7.52
N VAL A 221 -13.90 -9.01 8.84
CA VAL A 221 -13.80 -10.16 9.74
C VAL A 221 -15.21 -10.69 10.01
N PRO A 222 -15.49 -11.98 9.72
CA PRO A 222 -16.78 -12.59 10.04
C PRO A 222 -17.07 -12.47 11.54
N GLN A 223 -18.28 -12.03 11.91
CA GLN A 223 -18.66 -11.82 13.31
C GLN A 223 -18.87 -13.15 14.07
N ASP A 224 -18.91 -14.28 13.36
CA ASP A 224 -19.14 -15.61 13.95
C ASP A 224 -18.00 -16.15 14.83
N SER A 225 -16.89 -15.43 14.94
CA SER A 225 -15.75 -15.83 15.77
C SER A 225 -15.77 -15.25 17.20
N LYS A 226 -16.83 -14.54 17.62
CA LYS A 226 -16.89 -13.89 18.94
C LYS A 226 -17.77 -14.61 19.97
N GLU A 227 -18.46 -15.70 19.60
CA GLU A 227 -19.32 -16.45 20.54
C GLU A 227 -18.69 -17.73 21.13
N SER A 228 -17.37 -17.91 20.96
CA SER A 228 -16.65 -19.05 21.57
C SER A 228 -15.42 -18.59 22.34
N LYS A 229 -15.65 -17.89 23.45
CA LYS A 229 -14.71 -17.91 24.60
C LYS A 229 -15.44 -17.49 25.88
#